data_e837cf508bfa5498d325690245169c61
#
_entry.id   e837cf508bfa5498d325690245169c61
#
_cell.length_a   1.000
_cell.length_b   1.000
_cell.length_c   1.000
_cell.angle_alpha   90.00
_cell.angle_beta   90.00
_cell.angle_gamma   90.00
#
_symmetry.space_group_name_H-M   'P 1'
#
loop_
_entity.id
_entity.type
_entity.pdbx_description
1 polymer ?
#
loop_
_entity_poly.entity_id
_entity_poly.type
_entity_poly.pdbx_seq_one_letter_code
_entity_poly.pdbx_strand_id
1 'polypeptide(L)'
;MQYSLTVSLATLRAARTHSAVKDVRYYLCGVYLDTKAGKVIATDGHRMLVATARGVKVDAPPVIIPNDLLDAALKQFGGEYARGKALGAVDVAVTVDGVQLTITTPTGQVSGKALEGVFPDWRRVVPKADDVATFAPAVLNWEYVMDACEALTIAANISKAKAGQHATRVQQRGEFPAIVCSSDPNVMALVMPLRNDLHAEAPQVACRMAHMDALPYSAETAERVELEAAAAVSAAA
;
A
#
# COMPACT_ATOMS: atom_id res chain seq x y z
N MET A 1 -13.82 13.86 -24.35
CA MET A 1 -12.58 13.19 -24.81
C MET A 1 -12.65 11.77 -24.31
N GLN A 2 -12.57 10.81 -25.21
CA GLN A 2 -12.62 9.39 -24.88
C GLN A 2 -11.21 8.80 -24.90
N TYR A 3 -10.86 8.00 -23.89
CA TYR A 3 -9.60 7.27 -23.81
C TYR A 3 -9.78 5.97 -23.01
N SER A 4 -8.84 5.05 -23.15
CA SER A 4 -8.86 3.77 -22.44
C SER A 4 -7.53 3.50 -21.77
N LEU A 5 -7.59 2.94 -20.55
CA LEU A 5 -6.46 2.59 -19.71
C LEU A 5 -6.49 1.07 -19.50
N THR A 6 -5.32 0.47 -19.43
CA THR A 6 -5.19 -0.95 -19.07
C THR A 6 -4.54 -1.06 -17.69
N VAL A 7 -5.17 -1.77 -16.78
CA VAL A 7 -4.69 -1.92 -15.42
C VAL A 7 -4.99 -3.32 -14.88
N SER A 8 -4.07 -3.87 -14.09
CA SER A 8 -4.28 -5.14 -13.44
C SER A 8 -5.43 -5.05 -12.43
N LEU A 9 -6.34 -6.01 -12.48
CA LEU A 9 -7.44 -6.11 -11.52
C LEU A 9 -6.92 -6.32 -10.08
N ALA A 10 -5.80 -7.02 -9.92
CA ALA A 10 -5.13 -7.18 -8.63
C ALA A 10 -4.65 -5.83 -8.06
N THR A 11 -4.07 -4.98 -8.91
CA THR A 11 -3.64 -3.63 -8.51
C THR A 11 -4.82 -2.75 -8.09
N LEU A 12 -5.91 -2.76 -8.85
CA LEU A 12 -7.13 -2.02 -8.50
C LEU A 12 -7.70 -2.49 -7.17
N ARG A 13 -7.71 -3.79 -6.94
CA ARG A 13 -8.16 -4.36 -5.68
C ARG A 13 -7.29 -3.96 -4.51
N ALA A 14 -5.97 -4.08 -4.65
CA ALA A 14 -5.03 -3.65 -3.61
C ALA A 14 -5.23 -2.17 -3.27
N ALA A 15 -5.39 -1.31 -4.29
CA ALA A 15 -5.67 0.10 -4.09
C ALA A 15 -7.00 0.31 -3.36
N ARG A 16 -8.05 -0.45 -3.71
CA ARG A 16 -9.38 -0.35 -3.07
C ARG A 16 -9.33 -0.55 -1.54
N THR A 17 -8.42 -1.36 -1.01
CA THR A 17 -8.30 -1.58 0.44
C THR A 17 -7.79 -0.35 1.19
N HIS A 18 -7.20 0.61 0.48
CA HIS A 18 -6.66 1.85 1.03
C HIS A 18 -7.52 3.08 0.75
N SER A 19 -8.61 2.95 -0.02
CA SER A 19 -9.54 4.05 -0.26
C SER A 19 -10.46 4.27 0.95
N ALA A 20 -10.85 5.51 1.18
CA ALA A 20 -11.78 5.88 2.24
C ALA A 20 -13.16 5.26 2.03
N VAL A 21 -13.87 4.99 3.11
CA VAL A 21 -15.25 4.50 3.10
C VAL A 21 -16.11 5.49 3.89
N LYS A 22 -17.12 6.06 3.23
CA LYS A 22 -18.06 7.02 3.87
C LYS A 22 -17.37 8.24 4.50
N ASP A 23 -16.34 8.76 3.82
CA ASP A 23 -15.63 9.98 4.25
C ASP A 23 -16.29 11.22 3.65
N VAL A 24 -16.29 12.31 4.40
CA VAL A 24 -16.76 13.62 3.93
C VAL A 24 -15.92 14.15 2.76
N ARG A 25 -14.67 13.73 2.69
CA ARG A 25 -13.75 13.93 1.55
C ARG A 25 -14.07 12.90 0.47
N TYR A 26 -15.22 13.01 -0.15
CA TYR A 26 -15.76 12.03 -1.09
C TYR A 26 -14.79 11.62 -2.21
N TYR A 27 -13.87 12.51 -2.62
CA TYR A 27 -12.84 12.24 -3.61
C TYR A 27 -11.79 11.19 -3.15
N LEU A 28 -11.74 10.86 -1.84
CA LEU A 28 -10.95 9.76 -1.31
C LEU A 28 -11.72 8.42 -1.32
N CYS A 29 -13.04 8.45 -1.54
CA CYS A 29 -13.86 7.24 -1.64
C CYS A 29 -13.75 6.57 -3.02
N GLY A 30 -12.54 6.54 -3.56
CA GLY A 30 -12.25 5.98 -4.87
C GLY A 30 -10.76 5.72 -5.08
N VAL A 31 -10.47 5.10 -6.21
CA VAL A 31 -9.10 4.81 -6.67
C VAL A 31 -8.71 5.81 -7.76
N TYR A 32 -7.65 6.55 -7.52
CA TYR A 32 -7.13 7.56 -8.43
C TYR A 32 -6.15 6.95 -9.43
N LEU A 33 -6.39 7.19 -10.70
CA LEU A 33 -5.50 6.84 -11.79
C LEU A 33 -4.77 8.10 -12.27
N ASP A 34 -3.49 8.24 -11.86
CA ASP A 34 -2.61 9.30 -12.32
C ASP A 34 -2.05 8.95 -13.71
N THR A 35 -2.74 9.39 -14.73
CA THR A 35 -2.42 9.09 -16.13
C THR A 35 -1.06 9.62 -16.55
N LYS A 36 -0.65 10.78 -16.04
CA LYS A 36 0.66 11.38 -16.35
C LYS A 36 1.81 10.58 -15.71
N ALA A 37 1.64 10.15 -14.47
CA ALA A 37 2.65 9.38 -13.75
C ALA A 37 2.59 7.87 -14.03
N GLY A 38 1.50 7.37 -14.61
CA GLY A 38 1.26 5.93 -14.78
C GLY A 38 1.13 5.22 -13.42
N LYS A 39 0.37 5.82 -12.50
CA LYS A 39 0.20 5.33 -11.14
C LYS A 39 -1.26 5.09 -10.81
N VAL A 40 -1.48 4.11 -9.95
CA VAL A 40 -2.74 3.81 -9.29
C VAL A 40 -2.56 4.13 -7.82
N ILE A 41 -3.37 5.03 -7.29
CA ILE A 41 -3.23 5.54 -5.92
C ILE A 41 -4.58 5.45 -5.19
N ALA A 42 -4.55 5.12 -3.93
CA ALA A 42 -5.69 5.26 -3.03
C ALA A 42 -5.20 5.64 -1.63
N THR A 43 -6.00 6.41 -0.91
CA THR A 43 -5.72 6.82 0.47
C THR A 43 -7.02 7.11 1.21
N ASP A 44 -7.02 6.88 2.52
CA ASP A 44 -8.05 7.31 3.47
C ASP A 44 -7.57 8.47 4.38
N GLY A 45 -6.32 8.95 4.15
CA GLY A 45 -5.67 9.98 4.94
C GLY A 45 -4.80 9.45 6.08
N HIS A 46 -4.90 8.17 6.43
CA HIS A 46 -4.08 7.50 7.45
C HIS A 46 -3.07 6.53 6.84
N ARG A 47 -3.38 6.01 5.68
CA ARG A 47 -2.55 5.10 4.89
C ARG A 47 -2.74 5.39 3.41
N MET A 48 -1.78 4.97 2.61
CA MET A 48 -1.82 5.16 1.16
C MET A 48 -1.16 3.97 0.45
N LEU A 49 -1.74 3.56 -0.66
CA LEU A 49 -1.10 2.64 -1.59
C LEU A 49 -0.75 3.40 -2.87
N VAL A 50 0.46 3.17 -3.37
CA VAL A 50 0.93 3.68 -4.66
C VAL A 50 1.46 2.50 -5.47
N ALA A 51 0.86 2.25 -6.62
CA ALA A 51 1.27 1.21 -7.54
C ALA A 51 1.61 1.78 -8.92
N THR A 52 2.63 1.23 -9.55
CA THR A 52 2.98 1.55 -10.94
C THR A 52 2.15 0.67 -11.87
N ALA A 53 1.45 1.29 -12.81
CA ALA A 53 0.68 0.59 -13.83
C ALA A 53 0.96 1.22 -15.20
N ARG A 54 1.80 0.57 -16.00
CA ARG A 54 2.27 1.13 -17.28
C ARG A 54 1.13 1.44 -18.24
N GLY A 55 0.09 0.61 -18.28
CA GLY A 55 -1.09 0.83 -19.10
C GLY A 55 -1.99 1.98 -18.65
N VAL A 56 -1.70 2.61 -17.50
CA VAL A 56 -2.35 3.85 -17.04
C VAL A 56 -1.64 5.09 -17.56
N LYS A 57 -0.38 4.99 -17.99
CA LYS A 57 0.39 6.13 -18.48
C LYS A 57 -0.04 6.55 -19.88
N VAL A 58 -0.89 7.55 -19.97
CA VAL A 58 -1.40 8.12 -21.22
C VAL A 58 -1.47 9.66 -21.10
N ASP A 59 -1.45 10.35 -22.23
CA ASP A 59 -1.65 11.80 -22.27
C ASP A 59 -3.14 12.14 -22.22
N ALA A 60 -3.71 11.99 -21.06
CA ALA A 60 -5.13 12.21 -20.79
C ALA A 60 -5.32 12.75 -19.36
N PRO A 61 -6.46 13.36 -19.03
CA PRO A 61 -6.79 13.76 -17.68
C PRO A 61 -6.80 12.56 -16.71
N PRO A 62 -6.37 12.76 -15.46
CA PRO A 62 -6.50 11.73 -14.44
C PRO A 62 -7.97 11.48 -14.09
N VAL A 63 -8.26 10.33 -13.51
CA VAL A 63 -9.64 9.94 -13.17
C VAL A 63 -9.69 9.24 -11.81
N ILE A 64 -10.81 9.43 -11.07
CA ILE A 64 -11.08 8.73 -9.82
C ILE A 64 -12.21 7.71 -10.07
N ILE A 65 -11.90 6.44 -9.90
CA ILE A 65 -12.87 5.34 -10.00
C ILE A 65 -13.60 5.25 -8.64
N PRO A 66 -14.94 5.41 -8.57
CA PRO A 66 -15.68 5.24 -7.33
C PRO A 66 -15.56 3.83 -6.75
N ASN A 67 -15.58 3.73 -5.43
CA ASN A 67 -15.51 2.45 -4.73
C ASN A 67 -16.62 1.49 -5.14
N ASP A 68 -17.86 1.96 -5.26
CA ASP A 68 -19.03 1.16 -5.63
C ASP A 68 -18.91 0.56 -7.03
N LEU A 69 -18.42 1.34 -7.99
CA LEU A 69 -18.17 0.88 -9.36
C LEU A 69 -17.06 -0.19 -9.39
N LEU A 70 -16.00 0.04 -8.64
CA LEU A 70 -14.89 -0.91 -8.54
C LEU A 70 -15.32 -2.19 -7.81
N ASP A 71 -16.07 -2.06 -6.72
CA ASP A 71 -16.61 -3.20 -5.98
C ASP A 71 -17.56 -4.04 -6.85
N ALA A 72 -18.37 -3.39 -7.70
CA ALA A 72 -19.23 -4.09 -8.67
C ALA A 72 -18.39 -4.87 -9.71
N ALA A 73 -17.32 -4.26 -10.24
CA ALA A 73 -16.41 -4.93 -11.17
C ALA A 73 -15.70 -6.14 -10.51
N LEU A 74 -15.21 -5.95 -9.30
CA LEU A 74 -14.57 -7.01 -8.53
C LEU A 74 -15.54 -8.14 -8.19
N LYS A 75 -16.79 -7.84 -7.85
CA LYS A 75 -17.83 -8.83 -7.57
C LYS A 75 -18.23 -9.61 -8.82
N GLN A 76 -18.35 -8.95 -9.97
CA GLN A 76 -18.70 -9.59 -11.24
C GLN A 76 -17.64 -10.61 -11.67
N PHE A 77 -16.37 -10.30 -11.44
CA PHE A 77 -15.25 -11.21 -11.70
C PHE A 77 -15.08 -12.28 -10.60
N GLY A 78 -15.70 -12.11 -9.46
CA GLY A 78 -15.31 -12.54 -8.12
C GLY A 78 -15.67 -13.93 -7.64
N GLY A 79 -16.20 -14.84 -8.47
CA GLY A 79 -16.44 -16.21 -8.01
C GLY A 79 -15.17 -16.97 -7.59
N GLU A 80 -14.06 -16.77 -8.27
CA GLU A 80 -12.75 -17.35 -7.94
C GLU A 80 -12.00 -16.58 -6.84
N TYR A 81 -12.29 -15.32 -6.73
CA TYR A 81 -11.73 -14.39 -5.81
C TYR A 81 -12.13 -14.62 -4.35
N ALA A 82 -13.41 -14.90 -4.11
CA ALA A 82 -13.92 -15.27 -2.79
C ALA A 82 -13.27 -16.54 -2.23
N ARG A 83 -12.67 -17.36 -3.09
CA ARG A 83 -11.97 -18.60 -2.70
C ARG A 83 -10.50 -18.40 -2.36
N GLY A 84 -10.00 -17.15 -2.28
CA GLY A 84 -8.60 -16.86 -1.93
C GLY A 84 -7.58 -17.29 -2.97
N LYS A 85 -8.00 -17.54 -4.20
CA LYS A 85 -7.09 -17.79 -5.32
C LYS A 85 -6.50 -16.46 -5.81
N ALA A 86 -5.28 -16.52 -6.31
CA ALA A 86 -4.68 -15.41 -7.03
C ALA A 86 -5.55 -15.07 -8.27
N LEU A 87 -5.73 -13.77 -8.54
CA LEU A 87 -6.54 -13.32 -9.70
C LEU A 87 -5.91 -13.70 -11.05
N GLY A 88 -4.67 -14.19 -11.03
CA GLY A 88 -3.88 -14.31 -12.25
C GLY A 88 -3.45 -12.94 -12.78
N ALA A 89 -2.79 -12.92 -13.90
CA ALA A 89 -2.45 -11.68 -14.61
C ALA A 89 -3.67 -11.21 -15.40
N VAL A 90 -4.73 -10.77 -14.70
CA VAL A 90 -5.94 -10.28 -15.35
C VAL A 90 -5.87 -8.78 -15.47
N ASP A 91 -5.72 -8.30 -16.67
CA ASP A 91 -5.84 -6.90 -17.00
C ASP A 91 -7.28 -6.55 -17.38
N VAL A 92 -7.72 -5.40 -16.95
CA VAL A 92 -9.02 -4.84 -17.27
C VAL A 92 -8.85 -3.52 -18.04
N ALA A 93 -9.76 -3.25 -18.95
CA ALA A 93 -9.83 -1.97 -19.62
C ALA A 93 -10.73 -1.01 -18.83
N VAL A 94 -10.22 0.17 -18.55
CA VAL A 94 -10.98 1.29 -17.97
C VAL A 94 -11.15 2.33 -19.06
N THR A 95 -12.34 2.41 -19.62
CA THR A 95 -12.69 3.40 -20.65
C THR A 95 -13.34 4.61 -20.00
N VAL A 96 -12.82 5.78 -20.32
CA VAL A 96 -13.30 7.08 -19.85
C VAL A 96 -13.87 7.84 -21.03
N ASP A 97 -15.12 8.29 -20.91
CA ASP A 97 -15.78 9.18 -21.88
C ASP A 97 -16.45 10.33 -21.13
N GLY A 98 -15.75 11.47 -21.09
CA GLY A 98 -16.13 12.59 -20.22
C GLY A 98 -16.15 12.14 -18.75
N VAL A 99 -17.33 12.16 -18.14
CA VAL A 99 -17.55 11.70 -16.76
C VAL A 99 -17.96 10.23 -16.67
N GLN A 100 -18.23 9.59 -17.80
CA GLN A 100 -18.64 8.18 -17.82
C GLN A 100 -17.41 7.26 -17.74
N LEU A 101 -17.50 6.24 -16.89
CA LEU A 101 -16.51 5.20 -16.74
C LEU A 101 -17.12 3.85 -17.12
N THR A 102 -16.36 3.06 -17.84
CA THR A 102 -16.68 1.65 -18.08
C THR A 102 -15.48 0.79 -17.76
N ILE A 103 -15.65 -0.15 -16.84
CA ILE A 103 -14.64 -1.16 -16.52
C ILE A 103 -15.04 -2.44 -17.21
N THR A 104 -14.21 -2.89 -18.16
CA THR A 104 -14.42 -4.13 -18.90
C THR A 104 -13.52 -5.21 -18.36
N THR A 105 -14.12 -6.27 -17.86
CA THR A 105 -13.46 -7.48 -17.36
C THR A 105 -13.66 -8.63 -18.36
N PRO A 106 -12.93 -9.73 -18.27
CA PRO A 106 -13.18 -10.90 -19.12
C PRO A 106 -14.58 -11.50 -19.00
N THR A 107 -15.29 -11.24 -17.91
CA THR A 107 -16.62 -11.81 -17.64
C THR A 107 -17.76 -10.83 -17.89
N GLY A 108 -17.47 -9.58 -18.21
CA GLY A 108 -18.48 -8.57 -18.50
C GLY A 108 -17.97 -7.14 -18.29
N GLN A 109 -18.90 -6.21 -18.23
CA GLN A 109 -18.58 -4.81 -18.04
C GLN A 109 -19.49 -4.18 -16.99
N VAL A 110 -18.97 -3.18 -16.28
CA VAL A 110 -19.73 -2.32 -15.39
C VAL A 110 -19.50 -0.87 -15.79
N SER A 111 -20.53 -0.04 -15.70
CA SER A 111 -20.46 1.37 -16.07
C SER A 111 -21.01 2.24 -14.96
N GLY A 112 -20.43 3.42 -14.80
CA GLY A 112 -20.82 4.41 -13.80
C GLY A 112 -20.21 5.76 -14.12
N LYS A 113 -20.26 6.68 -13.17
CA LYS A 113 -19.66 8.00 -13.31
C LYS A 113 -18.38 8.10 -12.48
N ALA A 114 -17.36 8.77 -13.01
CA ALA A 114 -16.17 9.13 -12.26
C ALA A 114 -16.55 10.03 -11.08
N LEU A 115 -15.77 9.94 -9.99
CA LEU A 115 -15.87 10.94 -8.92
C LEU A 115 -15.28 12.26 -9.42
N GLU A 116 -16.05 13.32 -9.27
CA GLU A 116 -15.56 14.69 -9.48
C GLU A 116 -14.75 15.10 -8.26
N GLY A 117 -13.71 15.89 -8.45
CA GLY A 117 -12.91 16.43 -7.36
C GLY A 117 -11.42 16.41 -7.68
N VAL A 118 -10.66 17.05 -6.81
CA VAL A 118 -9.20 17.12 -6.91
C VAL A 118 -8.61 16.13 -5.91
N PHE A 119 -7.98 15.07 -6.43
CA PHE A 119 -7.27 14.13 -5.57
C PHE A 119 -6.01 14.81 -4.99
N PRO A 120 -5.69 14.61 -3.70
CA PRO A 120 -4.51 15.21 -3.08
C PRO A 120 -3.22 14.86 -3.81
N ASP A 121 -2.25 15.78 -3.79
CA ASP A 121 -0.92 15.49 -4.34
C ASP A 121 -0.21 14.46 -3.45
N TRP A 122 -0.30 13.22 -3.87
CA TRP A 122 0.23 12.06 -3.17
C TRP A 122 1.76 12.10 -3.03
N ARG A 123 2.46 12.84 -3.91
CA ARG A 123 3.93 12.94 -3.87
C ARG A 123 4.42 13.68 -2.62
N ARG A 124 3.59 14.53 -2.04
CA ARG A 124 3.95 15.33 -0.85
C ARG A 124 4.13 14.48 0.41
N VAL A 125 3.49 13.31 0.47
CA VAL A 125 3.57 12.41 1.62
C VAL A 125 4.53 11.24 1.39
N VAL A 126 5.00 11.02 0.16
CA VAL A 126 6.03 10.03 -0.13
C VAL A 126 7.38 10.55 0.35
N PRO A 127 8.06 9.88 1.32
CA PRO A 127 9.37 10.28 1.79
C PRO A 127 10.39 10.30 0.64
N LYS A 128 11.22 11.33 0.60
CA LYS A 128 12.33 11.43 -0.37
C LYS A 128 13.48 10.56 0.10
N ALA A 129 14.32 10.12 -0.86
CA ALA A 129 15.47 9.28 -0.55
C ALA A 129 16.46 9.96 0.42
N ASP A 130 16.57 11.29 0.33
CA ASP A 130 17.50 12.12 1.11
C ASP A 130 16.95 12.52 2.50
N ASP A 131 15.69 12.18 2.80
CA ASP A 131 15.11 12.38 4.13
C ASP A 131 15.71 11.34 5.09
N VAL A 132 17.00 11.53 5.42
CA VAL A 132 17.70 10.76 6.45
C VAL A 132 17.24 11.27 7.82
N ALA A 133 16.10 10.78 8.25
CA ALA A 133 15.62 11.11 9.58
C ALA A 133 16.40 10.30 10.62
N THR A 134 16.78 10.97 11.70
CA THR A 134 17.18 10.35 12.95
C THR A 134 16.14 9.32 13.37
N PHE A 135 16.59 8.14 13.73
CA PHE A 135 15.75 7.03 14.19
C PHE A 135 15.01 7.36 15.50
N ALA A 136 13.93 8.13 15.41
CA ALA A 136 12.96 8.15 16.48
C ALA A 136 11.89 7.08 16.13
N PRO A 137 11.61 6.13 17.02
CA PRO A 137 10.58 5.13 16.77
C PRO A 137 9.23 5.84 16.71
N ALA A 138 8.53 5.79 15.56
CA ALA A 138 7.17 6.26 15.47
C ALA A 138 6.21 5.15 15.92
N VAL A 139 5.11 5.55 16.54
CA VAL A 139 4.03 4.63 16.88
C VAL A 139 3.14 4.50 15.65
N LEU A 140 2.96 3.27 15.17
CA LEU A 140 2.12 2.96 14.03
C LEU A 140 0.85 2.24 14.48
N ASN A 141 -0.27 2.51 13.81
CA ASN A 141 -1.44 1.67 13.96
C ASN A 141 -1.16 0.31 13.28
N TRP A 142 -1.14 -0.74 14.08
CA TRP A 142 -0.82 -2.08 13.61
C TRP A 142 -1.81 -2.61 12.58
N GLU A 143 -3.10 -2.28 12.70
CA GLU A 143 -4.11 -2.67 11.71
C GLU A 143 -3.78 -2.11 10.32
N TYR A 144 -3.32 -0.85 10.25
CA TYR A 144 -2.91 -0.25 8.98
C TYR A 144 -1.66 -0.90 8.40
N VAL A 145 -0.73 -1.35 9.24
CA VAL A 145 0.45 -2.10 8.79
C VAL A 145 0.03 -3.46 8.23
N MET A 146 -0.88 -4.15 8.90
CA MET A 146 -1.42 -5.44 8.43
C MET A 146 -2.16 -5.30 7.10
N ASP A 147 -3.01 -4.30 6.98
CA ASP A 147 -3.74 -4.01 5.74
C ASP A 147 -2.78 -3.65 4.59
N ALA A 148 -1.72 -2.90 4.88
CA ALA A 148 -0.67 -2.61 3.92
C ALA A 148 0.03 -3.89 3.44
N CYS A 149 0.37 -4.81 4.33
CA CYS A 149 0.95 -6.11 3.99
C CYS A 149 -0.01 -6.96 3.13
N GLU A 150 -1.30 -6.96 3.47
CA GLU A 150 -2.32 -7.66 2.67
C GLU A 150 -2.45 -7.04 1.28
N ALA A 151 -2.50 -5.73 1.18
CA ALA A 151 -2.57 -5.03 -0.11
C ALA A 151 -1.37 -5.33 -1.01
N LEU A 152 -0.15 -5.36 -0.46
CA LEU A 152 1.05 -5.74 -1.20
C LEU A 152 0.98 -7.18 -1.69
N THR A 153 0.48 -8.09 -0.87
CA THR A 153 0.26 -9.50 -1.24
C THR A 153 -0.75 -9.64 -2.37
N ILE A 154 -1.84 -8.86 -2.31
CA ILE A 154 -2.87 -8.81 -3.35
C ILE A 154 -2.29 -8.24 -4.66
N ALA A 155 -1.58 -7.13 -4.59
CA ALA A 155 -0.98 -6.48 -5.76
C ALA A 155 0.05 -7.38 -6.45
N ALA A 156 0.85 -8.11 -5.68
CA ALA A 156 1.78 -9.12 -6.18
C ALA A 156 1.08 -10.38 -6.73
N ASN A 157 -0.26 -10.44 -6.64
CA ASN A 157 -1.07 -11.56 -7.11
C ASN A 157 -0.71 -12.91 -6.47
N ILE A 158 -0.38 -12.88 -5.20
CA ILE A 158 0.01 -14.05 -4.42
C ILE A 158 -1.23 -14.65 -3.76
N SER A 159 -1.39 -15.97 -3.86
CA SER A 159 -2.50 -16.66 -3.19
C SER A 159 -2.36 -16.61 -1.67
N LYS A 160 -3.48 -16.62 -0.94
CA LYS A 160 -3.46 -16.66 0.54
C LYS A 160 -2.62 -17.80 1.11
N ALA A 161 -2.59 -18.94 0.44
CA ALA A 161 -1.77 -20.09 0.86
C ALA A 161 -0.24 -19.83 0.83
N LYS A 162 0.19 -18.88 -0.01
CA LYS A 162 1.60 -18.48 -0.15
C LYS A 162 1.91 -17.13 0.49
N ALA A 163 0.89 -16.44 1.03
CA ALA A 163 1.05 -15.10 1.61
C ALA A 163 2.07 -15.05 2.75
N GLY A 164 2.13 -16.09 3.58
CA GLY A 164 3.11 -16.19 4.66
C GLY A 164 4.58 -16.31 4.20
N GLN A 165 4.81 -16.57 2.92
CA GLN A 165 6.15 -16.61 2.31
C GLN A 165 6.53 -15.30 1.62
N HIS A 166 5.60 -14.33 1.58
CA HIS A 166 5.82 -13.05 0.95
C HIS A 166 6.52 -12.10 1.93
N ALA A 167 7.80 -11.87 1.69
CA ALA A 167 8.59 -10.99 2.54
C ALA A 167 8.13 -9.55 2.38
N THR A 168 7.77 -8.92 3.50
CA THR A 168 7.40 -7.51 3.58
C THR A 168 8.37 -6.79 4.50
N ARG A 169 8.81 -5.61 4.09
CA ARG A 169 9.70 -4.75 4.87
C ARG A 169 8.96 -3.49 5.26
N VAL A 170 9.05 -3.14 6.53
CA VAL A 170 8.60 -1.84 7.05
C VAL A 170 9.83 -0.97 7.26
N GLN A 171 9.89 0.16 6.57
CA GLN A 171 10.94 1.16 6.74
C GLN A 171 10.33 2.36 7.44
N GLN A 172 10.80 2.63 8.63
CA GLN A 172 10.37 3.77 9.43
C GLN A 172 11.41 4.88 9.38
N ARG A 173 10.96 6.12 9.30
CA ARG A 173 11.82 7.31 9.22
C ARG A 173 11.31 8.40 10.15
N GLY A 174 11.47 8.19 11.47
CA GLY A 174 11.02 9.14 12.47
C GLY A 174 9.53 9.48 12.37
N GLU A 175 9.17 10.75 12.33
CA GLU A 175 7.78 11.23 12.22
C GLU A 175 7.20 11.16 10.79
N PHE A 176 7.99 10.76 9.81
CA PHE A 176 7.52 10.59 8.43
C PHE A 176 6.69 9.31 8.28
N PRO A 177 5.87 9.22 7.23
CA PRO A 177 5.15 8.00 6.94
C PRO A 177 6.06 6.78 6.85
N ALA A 178 5.67 5.70 7.49
CA ALA A 178 6.36 4.43 7.34
C ALA A 178 6.10 3.86 5.95
N ILE A 179 7.17 3.42 5.27
CA ILE A 179 7.07 2.77 3.96
C ILE A 179 6.96 1.27 4.20
N VAL A 180 5.90 0.66 3.70
CA VAL A 180 5.72 -0.79 3.65
C VAL A 180 5.94 -1.24 2.21
N CYS A 181 6.92 -2.09 1.99
CA CYS A 181 7.28 -2.58 0.67
C CYS A 181 7.56 -4.07 0.68
N SER A 182 7.44 -4.68 -0.48
CA SER A 182 7.74 -6.09 -0.72
C SER A 182 8.84 -6.22 -1.76
N SER A 183 9.06 -7.44 -2.25
CA SER A 183 9.98 -7.70 -3.37
C SER A 183 9.50 -7.11 -4.70
N ASP A 184 8.22 -6.74 -4.82
CA ASP A 184 7.71 -6.06 -6.01
C ASP A 184 8.02 -4.55 -5.94
N PRO A 185 8.93 -4.03 -6.79
CA PRO A 185 9.32 -2.63 -6.78
C PRO A 185 8.23 -1.69 -7.32
N ASN A 186 7.17 -2.25 -7.91
CA ASN A 186 6.10 -1.46 -8.52
C ASN A 186 5.02 -1.03 -7.53
N VAL A 187 5.03 -1.59 -6.31
CA VAL A 187 3.99 -1.33 -5.31
C VAL A 187 4.62 -1.00 -3.97
N MET A 188 4.15 0.06 -3.35
CA MET A 188 4.45 0.40 -1.97
C MET A 188 3.18 0.87 -1.26
N ALA A 189 3.12 0.67 0.03
CA ALA A 189 2.13 1.27 0.90
C ALA A 189 2.81 2.21 1.90
N LEU A 190 2.08 3.20 2.35
CA LEU A 190 2.50 4.17 3.36
C LEU A 190 1.52 4.11 4.51
N VAL A 191 2.05 4.15 5.73
CA VAL A 191 1.26 4.21 6.96
C VAL A 191 1.69 5.45 7.73
N MET A 192 0.73 6.33 8.00
CA MET A 192 0.99 7.55 8.77
C MET A 192 1.26 7.18 10.23
N PRO A 193 2.28 7.76 10.87
CA PRO A 193 2.50 7.59 12.29
C PRO A 193 1.36 8.20 13.10
N LEU A 194 1.07 7.62 14.25
CA LEU A 194 0.20 8.22 15.25
C LEU A 194 0.92 9.41 15.87
N ARG A 195 0.18 10.47 16.21
CA ARG A 195 0.75 11.64 16.87
C ARG A 195 1.21 11.25 18.27
N ASN A 196 2.43 11.68 18.63
CA ASN A 196 3.04 11.36 19.93
C ASN A 196 2.31 11.95 21.14
N ASP A 197 1.48 13.00 20.94
CA ASP A 197 0.66 13.60 21.97
C ASP A 197 -0.35 12.62 22.62
N LEU A 198 -0.79 11.59 21.88
CA LEU A 198 -1.63 10.52 22.41
C LEU A 198 -0.86 9.49 23.27
N HIS A 199 0.48 9.52 23.26
CA HIS A 199 1.35 8.55 23.93
C HIS A 199 2.37 9.19 24.86
N ALA A 200 2.36 10.51 25.02
CA ALA A 200 3.24 11.24 25.95
C ALA A 200 3.05 10.79 27.43
N GLU A 201 1.92 10.17 27.74
CA GLU A 201 1.62 9.62 29.07
C GLU A 201 1.96 8.11 29.21
N ALA A 202 2.58 7.49 28.21
CA ALA A 202 2.94 6.07 28.29
C ALA A 202 4.41 5.86 28.70
N PRO A 203 4.75 5.99 29.99
CA PRO A 203 6.04 5.52 30.52
C PRO A 203 6.22 4.01 30.33
N GLN A 204 5.18 3.32 29.91
CA GLN A 204 5.12 1.87 29.74
C GLN A 204 5.92 1.34 28.52
N VAL A 205 6.22 2.17 27.52
CA VAL A 205 7.03 1.71 26.37
C VAL A 205 8.51 1.62 26.80
N ALA A 206 8.99 2.60 27.55
CA ALA A 206 10.34 2.54 28.12
C ALA A 206 10.46 1.38 29.12
N CYS A 207 9.40 1.12 29.92
CA CYS A 207 9.37 0.01 30.86
C CYS A 207 9.31 -1.36 30.17
N ARG A 208 8.64 -1.49 29.03
CA ARG A 208 8.63 -2.73 28.25
C ARG A 208 9.96 -2.97 27.55
N MET A 209 10.63 -1.94 27.05
CA MET A 209 11.97 -2.08 26.49
C MET A 209 13.00 -2.43 27.57
N ALA A 210 12.94 -1.79 28.73
CA ALA A 210 13.77 -2.15 29.85
C ALA A 210 13.49 -3.58 30.38
N HIS A 211 12.26 -4.09 30.21
CA HIS A 211 11.91 -5.46 30.55
C HIS A 211 12.38 -6.47 29.49
N MET A 212 12.45 -6.06 28.25
CA MET A 212 13.04 -6.88 27.16
C MET A 212 14.57 -6.97 27.30
N ASP A 213 15.22 -5.89 27.78
CA ASP A 213 16.65 -5.90 28.09
C ASP A 213 16.99 -6.78 29.31
N ALA A 214 15.98 -7.08 30.14
CA ALA A 214 16.11 -7.97 31.31
C ALA A 214 15.80 -9.46 30.96
N LEU A 215 15.39 -9.78 29.74
CA LEU A 215 15.28 -11.17 29.32
C LEU A 215 16.68 -11.75 29.10
N PRO A 216 16.98 -12.97 29.61
CA PRO A 216 18.31 -13.59 29.49
C PRO A 216 18.77 -13.88 28.06
N TYR A 217 18.00 -13.40 27.11
CA TYR A 217 18.26 -13.53 25.68
C TYR A 217 19.24 -12.49 25.12
N SER A 218 19.52 -11.39 25.87
CA SER A 218 20.20 -10.25 25.27
C SER A 218 21.74 -10.28 25.38
N ALA A 219 22.31 -10.78 26.46
CA ALA A 219 23.76 -10.70 26.64
C ALA A 219 24.55 -11.76 25.85
N GLU A 220 24.19 -13.04 25.96
CA GLU A 220 24.90 -14.12 25.28
C GLU A 220 24.68 -14.14 23.76
N THR A 221 23.50 -13.67 23.28
CA THR A 221 23.21 -13.66 21.85
C THR A 221 23.80 -12.43 21.16
N ALA A 222 23.88 -11.28 21.82
CA ALA A 222 24.55 -10.09 21.31
C ALA A 222 26.05 -10.34 21.15
N GLU A 223 26.68 -10.92 22.17
CA GLU A 223 28.11 -11.27 22.15
C GLU A 223 28.44 -12.30 21.07
N ARG A 224 27.54 -13.26 20.83
CA ARG A 224 27.68 -14.27 19.78
C ARG A 224 27.51 -13.69 18.37
N VAL A 225 26.58 -12.76 18.17
CA VAL A 225 26.36 -12.06 16.90
C VAL A 225 27.54 -11.13 16.58
N GLU A 226 28.09 -10.44 17.59
CA GLU A 226 29.29 -9.62 17.40
C GLU A 226 30.54 -10.46 17.09
N LEU A 227 30.70 -11.61 17.72
CA LEU A 227 31.80 -12.53 17.43
C LEU A 227 31.67 -13.15 16.03
N GLU A 228 30.47 -13.53 15.61
CA GLU A 228 30.21 -14.06 14.25
C GLU A 228 30.41 -12.97 13.18
N ALA A 229 29.99 -11.72 13.46
CA ALA A 229 30.22 -10.59 12.56
C ALA A 229 31.72 -10.23 12.45
N ALA A 230 32.46 -10.24 13.56
CA ALA A 230 33.91 -10.01 13.56
C ALA A 230 34.70 -11.13 12.84
N ALA A 231 34.26 -12.38 13.00
CA ALA A 231 34.85 -13.52 12.30
C ALA A 231 34.59 -13.47 10.78
N ALA A 232 33.40 -13.03 10.35
CA ALA A 232 33.06 -12.87 8.94
C ALA A 232 33.88 -11.76 8.26
N VAL A 233 34.15 -10.66 8.97
CA VAL A 233 35.00 -9.57 8.46
C VAL A 233 36.46 -10.01 8.34
N SER A 234 36.94 -10.82 9.29
CA SER A 234 38.32 -11.36 9.28
C SER A 234 38.54 -12.42 8.19
N ALA A 235 37.50 -13.14 7.78
CA ALA A 235 37.56 -14.17 6.73
C ALA A 235 37.47 -13.56 5.30
N ALA A 236 37.09 -12.29 5.17
CA ALA A 236 36.96 -11.58 3.90
C ALA A 236 38.16 -10.63 3.59
N ALA A 237 39.13 -10.56 4.47
CA ALA A 237 40.38 -9.82 4.33
C ALA A 237 41.56 -10.76 4.06
#